data_8f616b47d76bc782e4a7d14c12277a44
#
_entry.id   8f616b47d76bc782e4a7d14c12277a44
#
_cell.length_a   1.000
_cell.length_b   1.000
_cell.length_c   1.000
_cell.angle_alpha   90.00
_cell.angle_beta   90.00
_cell.angle_gamma   90.00
#
_symmetry.space_group_name_H-M   'P 1'
#
loop_
_entity.id
_entity.type
_entity.pdbx_description
1 polymer ?
#
loop_
_entity_poly.entity_id
_entity_poly.type
_entity_poly.pdbx_seq_one_letter_code
_entity_poly.pdbx_strand_id
1 'polypeptide(L)'
;MTEAPIIFPPLQNGLIALHGNRTERLADAVMAWLHQHPLAPLEEEVVLVQSNGMAEWFKMALAQQGGICAATRVELPSRFLWRTYRQVLGRAQVPAQSLVDKTPLAWRLVRLLPGLLGAPGFGPVAGFLRPGDPDRLWQLAGRLADLFDQYQVYRPDWLGDWAQGHDVLAAPGRQDLALPTDQRWQPLLWRAVLATLDECERAAIRPAIHQRALDALQAGGAPASPVARRIVLFGMAHVPQPVLELLAALSGGSQVLLAIPNPSRFHWADIMDGRELLRLERRRQPLRGGHDLAALPLEQMHLHAHPLLAAWGRQGRDFVRQLDAFDDAQQAMERFALPRVDLFDEGEPPEAPLLVQVQNRIRDLVPLAEHDLRAADPQDRSIVFHTTHSALREVEVLHDQLLQLLAGPSGGTPLQPRDIVVMVPDIDAVAPAIRAVFGQFPRSDPRHIPFDIADLSARASHPLVAALEWLLRLPQQRCTLSELRDLLEVPAIAARFGVAPEVQARLAQWMAGSGIRWG
;
A
#
# COMPACT_ATOMS: atom_id res chain seq x y z
N MET A 1 6.03 36.60 -3.32
CA MET A 1 5.98 36.47 -4.79
C MET A 1 4.79 35.56 -5.09
N THR A 2 3.79 36.09 -5.76
CA THR A 2 2.60 35.31 -6.19
C THR A 2 3.08 34.38 -7.31
N GLU A 3 3.12 33.09 -7.05
CA GLU A 3 3.37 32.08 -8.10
C GLU A 3 2.32 32.28 -9.21
N ALA A 4 2.77 32.30 -10.46
CA ALA A 4 1.86 32.39 -11.60
C ALA A 4 0.92 31.16 -11.56
N PRO A 5 -0.39 31.34 -11.80
CA PRO A 5 -1.32 30.22 -11.82
C PRO A 5 -0.89 29.20 -12.90
N ILE A 6 -0.81 27.93 -12.54
CA ILE A 6 -0.56 26.86 -13.49
C ILE A 6 -1.76 26.78 -14.43
N ILE A 7 -1.58 27.22 -15.69
CA ILE A 7 -2.64 27.18 -16.71
C ILE A 7 -2.65 25.77 -17.31
N PHE A 8 -3.65 24.99 -16.96
CA PHE A 8 -3.87 23.66 -17.53
C PHE A 8 -4.77 23.72 -18.77
N PRO A 9 -4.52 22.91 -19.81
CA PRO A 9 -5.38 22.85 -21.00
C PRO A 9 -6.77 22.26 -20.68
N PRO A 10 -7.77 22.45 -21.57
CA PRO A 10 -9.10 21.86 -21.42
C PRO A 10 -9.02 20.33 -21.33
N LEU A 11 -10.08 19.71 -20.83
CA LEU A 11 -10.16 18.27 -20.61
C LEU A 11 -9.86 17.50 -21.90
N GLN A 12 -8.65 17.01 -22.04
CA GLN A 12 -8.19 16.16 -23.13
C GLN A 12 -7.94 14.75 -22.60
N ASN A 13 -8.24 13.74 -23.43
CA ASN A 13 -7.91 12.36 -23.10
C ASN A 13 -6.40 12.16 -23.17
N GLY A 14 -5.87 11.33 -22.29
CA GLY A 14 -4.46 11.01 -22.24
C GLY A 14 -3.98 10.82 -20.81
N LEU A 15 -2.69 10.50 -20.66
CA LEU A 15 -2.04 10.28 -19.37
C LEU A 15 -1.05 11.41 -19.10
N ILE A 16 -1.12 12.00 -17.91
CA ILE A 16 -0.19 13.02 -17.41
C ILE A 16 0.34 12.57 -16.06
N ALA A 17 1.66 12.65 -15.88
CA ALA A 17 2.31 12.44 -14.59
C ALA A 17 2.78 13.78 -14.00
N LEU A 18 2.40 14.03 -12.74
CA LEU A 18 2.83 15.13 -11.89
C LEU A 18 3.77 14.56 -10.85
N HIS A 19 5.00 15.05 -10.76
CA HIS A 19 5.98 14.62 -9.77
C HIS A 19 6.22 15.71 -8.74
N GLY A 20 6.32 15.34 -7.47
CA GLY A 20 6.62 16.29 -6.40
C GLY A 20 7.05 15.60 -5.12
N ASN A 21 7.83 16.31 -4.30
CA ASN A 21 8.33 15.80 -3.03
C ASN A 21 7.40 16.13 -1.84
N ARG A 22 6.34 16.91 -2.07
CA ARG A 22 5.32 17.25 -1.07
C ARG A 22 3.94 16.84 -1.53
N THR A 23 3.28 16.03 -0.72
CA THR A 23 1.93 15.53 -1.01
C THR A 23 0.89 16.66 -1.05
N GLU A 24 1.06 17.67 -0.21
CA GLU A 24 0.19 18.84 -0.15
C GLU A 24 0.24 19.63 -1.46
N ARG A 25 1.43 19.89 -2.03
CA ARG A 25 1.57 20.56 -3.32
C ARG A 25 0.98 19.77 -4.48
N LEU A 26 1.16 18.44 -4.44
CA LEU A 26 0.50 17.55 -5.40
C LEU A 26 -1.03 17.64 -5.28
N ALA A 27 -1.55 17.70 -4.05
CA ALA A 27 -2.98 17.87 -3.82
C ALA A 27 -3.49 19.22 -4.33
N ASP A 28 -2.80 20.30 -4.01
CA ASP A 28 -3.15 21.64 -4.47
C ASP A 28 -3.20 21.72 -6.00
N ALA A 29 -2.22 21.13 -6.67
CA ALA A 29 -2.18 21.07 -8.13
C ALA A 29 -3.35 20.26 -8.71
N VAL A 30 -3.63 19.07 -8.13
CA VAL A 30 -4.77 18.24 -8.55
C VAL A 30 -6.08 18.99 -8.31
N MET A 31 -6.27 19.60 -7.15
CA MET A 31 -7.50 20.31 -6.81
C MET A 31 -7.71 21.56 -7.69
N ALA A 32 -6.63 22.30 -7.97
CA ALA A 32 -6.66 23.40 -8.92
C ALA A 32 -7.07 22.93 -10.33
N TRP A 33 -6.53 21.78 -10.77
CA TRP A 33 -6.93 21.14 -12.03
C TRP A 33 -8.42 20.79 -12.06
N LEU A 34 -8.92 20.09 -11.02
CA LEU A 34 -10.33 19.70 -10.94
C LEU A 34 -11.26 20.93 -10.94
N HIS A 35 -10.85 22.00 -10.26
CA HIS A 35 -11.62 23.24 -10.17
C HIS A 35 -11.64 24.01 -11.48
N GLN A 36 -10.52 24.08 -12.21
CA GLN A 36 -10.41 24.79 -13.49
C GLN A 36 -11.11 24.04 -14.63
N HIS A 37 -11.23 22.73 -14.54
CA HIS A 37 -11.81 21.87 -15.56
C HIS A 37 -12.90 20.97 -14.98
N PRO A 38 -14.01 21.52 -14.45
CA PRO A 38 -15.05 20.74 -13.82
C PRO A 38 -15.70 19.77 -14.83
N LEU A 39 -16.04 18.58 -14.36
CA LEU A 39 -16.89 17.65 -15.11
C LEU A 39 -18.35 18.15 -15.15
N ALA A 40 -19.19 17.51 -15.96
CA ALA A 40 -20.61 17.83 -15.99
C ALA A 40 -21.26 17.59 -14.61
N PRO A 41 -22.33 18.33 -14.26
CA PRO A 41 -23.03 18.13 -13.01
C PRO A 41 -23.44 16.67 -12.82
N LEU A 42 -23.18 16.09 -11.64
CA LEU A 42 -23.41 14.69 -11.28
C LEU A 42 -22.51 13.65 -11.98
N GLU A 43 -21.57 14.07 -12.81
CA GLU A 43 -20.52 13.19 -13.30
C GLU A 43 -19.48 12.97 -12.22
N GLU A 44 -19.08 11.71 -11.97
CA GLU A 44 -18.18 11.37 -10.87
C GLU A 44 -16.71 11.58 -11.24
N GLU A 45 -15.97 12.32 -10.42
CA GLU A 45 -14.50 12.28 -10.37
C GLU A 45 -14.07 10.96 -9.70
N VAL A 46 -13.16 10.25 -10.31
CA VAL A 46 -12.58 9.03 -9.72
C VAL A 46 -11.18 9.29 -9.25
N VAL A 47 -10.96 9.13 -7.95
CA VAL A 47 -9.64 9.33 -7.31
C VAL A 47 -9.19 8.03 -6.67
N LEU A 48 -8.02 7.56 -7.06
CA LEU A 48 -7.39 6.34 -6.54
C LEU A 48 -6.36 6.71 -5.49
N VAL A 49 -6.46 6.12 -4.31
CA VAL A 49 -5.58 6.39 -3.17
C VAL A 49 -5.13 5.10 -2.51
N GLN A 50 -4.04 5.17 -1.74
CA GLN A 50 -3.42 4.00 -1.13
C GLN A 50 -4.22 3.42 0.05
N SER A 51 -4.93 4.26 0.81
CA SER A 51 -5.62 3.86 2.03
C SER A 51 -6.91 4.63 2.25
N ASN A 52 -7.78 4.10 3.12
CA ASN A 52 -9.00 4.79 3.52
C ASN A 52 -8.69 6.11 4.26
N GLY A 53 -7.61 6.18 5.05
CA GLY A 53 -7.17 7.42 5.69
C GLY A 53 -6.82 8.51 4.67
N MET A 54 -6.08 8.15 3.62
CA MET A 54 -5.79 9.07 2.53
C MET A 54 -7.06 9.48 1.78
N ALA A 55 -8.05 8.59 1.65
CA ALA A 55 -9.34 8.91 1.03
C ALA A 55 -10.09 10.00 1.81
N GLU A 56 -10.17 9.85 3.13
CA GLU A 56 -10.83 10.85 3.98
C GLU A 56 -10.06 12.18 4.00
N TRP A 57 -8.73 12.13 4.09
CA TRP A 57 -7.90 13.32 4.01
C TRP A 57 -8.12 14.08 2.69
N PHE A 58 -8.11 13.38 1.55
CA PHE A 58 -8.30 13.99 0.23
C PHE A 58 -9.69 14.63 0.09
N LYS A 59 -10.74 13.96 0.56
CA LYS A 59 -12.11 14.51 0.58
C LYS A 59 -12.21 15.78 1.44
N MET A 60 -11.59 15.77 2.63
CA MET A 60 -11.56 16.93 3.51
C MET A 60 -10.79 18.10 2.87
N ALA A 61 -9.64 17.83 2.28
CA ALA A 61 -8.85 18.85 1.59
C ALA A 61 -9.61 19.44 0.40
N LEU A 62 -10.28 18.61 -0.41
CA LEU A 62 -11.13 19.07 -1.51
C LEU A 62 -12.29 19.93 -1.01
N ALA A 63 -12.94 19.53 0.10
CA ALA A 63 -14.02 20.31 0.69
C ALA A 63 -13.53 21.64 1.30
N GLN A 64 -12.33 21.69 1.86
CA GLN A 64 -11.73 22.90 2.40
C GLN A 64 -11.41 23.93 1.30
N GLN A 65 -10.89 23.49 0.16
CA GLN A 65 -10.55 24.38 -0.96
C GLN A 65 -11.77 24.76 -1.80
N GLY A 66 -12.63 23.79 -2.10
CA GLY A 66 -13.79 23.99 -2.98
C GLY A 66 -15.11 24.29 -2.26
N GLY A 67 -15.13 24.32 -0.92
CA GLY A 67 -16.33 24.50 -0.11
C GLY A 67 -17.21 23.23 0.01
N ILE A 68 -17.09 22.30 -0.93
CA ILE A 68 -17.86 21.05 -0.98
C ILE A 68 -17.04 19.94 -1.64
N CYS A 69 -17.23 18.70 -1.17
CA CYS A 69 -16.79 17.50 -1.86
C CYS A 69 -18.03 16.67 -2.25
N ALA A 70 -18.44 16.76 -3.51
CA ALA A 70 -19.59 16.02 -4.04
C ALA A 70 -19.20 15.43 -5.41
N ALA A 71 -19.91 14.36 -5.81
CA ALA A 71 -19.66 13.63 -7.05
C ALA A 71 -18.19 13.17 -7.19
N THR A 72 -17.53 12.87 -6.07
CA THR A 72 -16.13 12.43 -6.03
C THR A 72 -16.08 11.03 -5.42
N ARG A 73 -15.67 10.06 -6.23
CA ARG A 73 -15.45 8.68 -5.81
C ARG A 73 -13.99 8.47 -5.47
N VAL A 74 -13.67 8.39 -4.19
CA VAL A 74 -12.32 8.04 -3.73
C VAL A 74 -12.29 6.57 -3.35
N GLU A 75 -11.46 5.78 -4.01
CA GLU A 75 -11.41 4.33 -3.84
C GLU A 75 -9.99 3.76 -3.95
N LEU A 76 -9.82 2.52 -3.48
CA LEU A 76 -8.56 1.79 -3.59
C LEU A 76 -8.39 1.21 -5.01
N PRO A 77 -7.15 1.08 -5.53
CA PRO A 77 -6.89 0.56 -6.89
C PRO A 77 -7.51 -0.81 -7.16
N SER A 78 -7.54 -1.70 -6.17
CA SER A 78 -8.13 -3.03 -6.32
C SER A 78 -9.65 -2.97 -6.59
N ARG A 79 -10.37 -2.07 -5.93
CA ARG A 79 -11.81 -1.85 -6.18
C ARG A 79 -12.04 -1.26 -7.56
N PHE A 80 -11.22 -0.29 -7.94
CA PHE A 80 -11.24 0.32 -9.25
C PHE A 80 -11.02 -0.71 -10.37
N LEU A 81 -9.99 -1.58 -10.27
CA LEU A 81 -9.73 -2.64 -11.24
C LEU A 81 -10.97 -3.50 -11.50
N TRP A 82 -11.52 -4.08 -10.43
CA TRP A 82 -12.69 -4.97 -10.53
C TRP A 82 -13.93 -4.27 -11.06
N ARG A 83 -14.15 -3.03 -10.69
CA ARG A 83 -15.25 -2.22 -11.22
C ARG A 83 -15.08 -1.97 -12.71
N THR A 84 -13.87 -1.56 -13.11
CA THR A 84 -13.54 -1.24 -14.51
C THR A 84 -13.59 -2.50 -15.39
N TYR A 85 -13.11 -3.64 -14.93
CA TYR A 85 -13.27 -4.89 -15.68
C TYR A 85 -14.75 -5.20 -15.96
N ARG A 86 -15.63 -5.00 -14.98
CA ARG A 86 -17.08 -5.17 -15.17
C ARG A 86 -17.70 -4.12 -16.09
N GLN A 87 -17.16 -2.92 -16.13
CA GLN A 87 -17.60 -1.87 -17.05
C GLN A 87 -17.17 -2.18 -18.49
N VAL A 88 -15.97 -2.69 -18.68
CA VAL A 88 -15.42 -2.99 -20.01
C VAL A 88 -15.99 -4.29 -20.57
N LEU A 89 -15.92 -5.39 -19.81
CA LEU A 89 -16.30 -6.73 -20.27
C LEU A 89 -17.77 -7.10 -20.04
N GLY A 90 -18.45 -6.35 -19.15
CA GLY A 90 -19.80 -6.68 -18.67
C GLY A 90 -19.79 -7.55 -17.41
N ARG A 91 -20.82 -7.32 -16.55
CA ARG A 91 -20.93 -7.98 -15.23
C ARG A 91 -21.02 -9.50 -15.29
N ALA A 92 -21.62 -10.03 -16.35
CA ALA A 92 -21.77 -11.47 -16.54
C ALA A 92 -20.45 -12.20 -16.80
N GLN A 93 -19.45 -11.49 -17.34
CA GLN A 93 -18.16 -12.07 -17.71
C GLN A 93 -17.09 -11.93 -16.62
N VAL A 94 -17.36 -11.18 -15.57
CA VAL A 94 -16.41 -10.93 -14.48
C VAL A 94 -17.02 -11.39 -13.16
N PRO A 95 -16.57 -12.53 -12.60
CA PRO A 95 -17.14 -13.09 -11.38
C PRO A 95 -16.94 -12.15 -10.20
N ALA A 96 -17.75 -12.33 -9.15
CA ALA A 96 -17.61 -11.58 -7.90
C ALA A 96 -16.30 -11.95 -7.17
N GLN A 97 -15.89 -13.21 -7.29
CA GLN A 97 -14.68 -13.77 -6.68
C GLN A 97 -14.06 -14.77 -7.66
N SER A 98 -12.74 -14.72 -7.78
CA SER A 98 -11.99 -15.71 -8.56
C SER A 98 -11.77 -17.00 -7.76
N LEU A 99 -11.75 -18.12 -8.44
CA LEU A 99 -11.47 -19.43 -7.83
C LEU A 99 -10.01 -19.59 -7.37
N VAL A 100 -9.13 -18.67 -7.76
CA VAL A 100 -7.73 -18.58 -7.33
C VAL A 100 -7.47 -17.36 -6.44
N ASP A 101 -8.50 -16.70 -5.95
CA ASP A 101 -8.38 -15.74 -4.85
C ASP A 101 -7.92 -16.46 -3.57
N LYS A 102 -7.30 -15.73 -2.64
CA LYS A 102 -6.65 -16.26 -1.44
C LYS A 102 -7.42 -17.39 -0.73
N THR A 103 -8.69 -17.18 -0.41
CA THR A 103 -9.48 -18.17 0.36
C THR A 103 -9.84 -19.41 -0.45
N PRO A 104 -10.44 -19.32 -1.67
CA PRO A 104 -10.66 -20.50 -2.51
C PRO A 104 -9.38 -21.25 -2.83
N LEU A 105 -8.28 -20.54 -3.10
CA LEU A 105 -6.98 -21.13 -3.39
C LEU A 105 -6.43 -21.90 -2.20
N ALA A 106 -6.55 -21.39 -0.97
CA ALA A 106 -6.10 -22.10 0.23
C ALA A 106 -6.77 -23.48 0.35
N TRP A 107 -8.10 -23.55 0.18
CA TRP A 107 -8.83 -24.81 0.20
C TRP A 107 -8.44 -25.76 -0.94
N ARG A 108 -8.17 -25.23 -2.12
CA ARG A 108 -7.69 -26.00 -3.27
C ARG A 108 -6.32 -26.58 -3.01
N LEU A 109 -5.42 -25.80 -2.40
CA LEU A 109 -4.07 -26.24 -2.02
C LEU A 109 -4.09 -27.30 -0.93
N VAL A 110 -4.98 -27.22 0.07
CA VAL A 110 -5.17 -28.28 1.07
C VAL A 110 -5.49 -29.64 0.41
N ARG A 111 -6.25 -29.63 -0.69
CA ARG A 111 -6.60 -30.85 -1.42
C ARG A 111 -5.48 -31.34 -2.34
N LEU A 112 -4.71 -30.42 -2.94
CA LEU A 112 -3.68 -30.76 -3.94
C LEU A 112 -2.35 -31.17 -3.31
N LEU A 113 -1.89 -30.46 -2.28
CA LEU A 113 -0.56 -30.62 -1.72
C LEU A 113 -0.24 -32.07 -1.30
N PRO A 114 -1.11 -32.84 -0.61
CA PRO A 114 -0.80 -34.20 -0.22
C PRO A 114 -0.42 -35.11 -1.39
N GLY A 115 -1.07 -34.93 -2.55
CA GLY A 115 -0.79 -35.71 -3.76
C GLY A 115 0.49 -35.31 -4.51
N LEU A 116 1.05 -34.14 -4.20
CA LEU A 116 2.22 -33.58 -4.89
C LEU A 116 3.54 -33.79 -4.13
N LEU A 117 3.49 -34.17 -2.85
CA LEU A 117 4.69 -34.26 -1.99
C LEU A 117 5.72 -35.25 -2.48
N GLY A 118 5.33 -36.30 -3.19
CA GLY A 118 6.23 -37.31 -3.78
C GLY A 118 6.76 -36.91 -5.17
N ALA A 119 6.28 -35.84 -5.75
CA ALA A 119 6.68 -35.44 -7.09
C ALA A 119 8.07 -34.74 -7.09
N PRO A 120 8.85 -34.90 -8.18
CA PRO A 120 10.12 -34.19 -8.33
C PRO A 120 9.95 -32.69 -8.19
N GLY A 121 10.85 -32.05 -7.44
CA GLY A 121 10.82 -30.61 -7.18
C GLY A 121 10.12 -30.21 -5.87
N PHE A 122 9.27 -31.04 -5.27
CA PHE A 122 8.53 -30.73 -4.03
C PHE A 122 9.29 -31.04 -2.73
N GLY A 123 10.57 -31.40 -2.79
CA GLY A 123 11.38 -31.69 -1.60
C GLY A 123 11.30 -30.66 -0.49
N PRO A 124 11.45 -29.34 -0.76
CA PRO A 124 11.32 -28.29 0.24
C PRO A 124 9.95 -28.25 0.92
N VAL A 125 8.88 -28.46 0.15
CA VAL A 125 7.49 -28.49 0.64
C VAL A 125 7.24 -29.75 1.49
N ALA A 126 7.70 -30.90 1.01
CA ALA A 126 7.58 -32.18 1.72
C ALA A 126 8.34 -32.17 3.06
N GLY A 127 9.50 -31.50 3.11
CA GLY A 127 10.28 -31.36 4.34
C GLY A 127 9.58 -30.56 5.45
N PHE A 128 8.69 -29.64 5.07
CA PHE A 128 7.89 -28.87 6.03
C PHE A 128 6.67 -29.66 6.54
N LEU A 129 6.03 -30.44 5.68
CA LEU A 129 4.82 -31.20 6.00
C LEU A 129 5.18 -32.55 6.60
N ARG A 130 4.80 -32.75 7.87
CA ARG A 130 4.84 -34.09 8.48
C ARG A 130 3.57 -34.87 8.11
N PRO A 131 3.66 -36.16 7.78
CA PRO A 131 2.47 -36.98 7.52
C PRO A 131 1.50 -36.95 8.71
N GLY A 132 0.22 -36.65 8.42
CA GLY A 132 -0.83 -36.64 9.42
C GLY A 132 -0.96 -35.37 10.27
N ASP A 133 -0.27 -34.27 9.93
CA ASP A 133 -0.41 -32.98 10.61
C ASP A 133 -1.30 -32.01 9.79
N PRO A 134 -2.63 -31.97 10.04
CA PRO A 134 -3.56 -31.13 9.31
C PRO A 134 -3.32 -29.63 9.58
N ASP A 135 -2.81 -29.26 10.75
CA ASP A 135 -2.57 -27.86 11.11
C ASP A 135 -1.43 -27.28 10.28
N ARG A 136 -0.34 -28.04 10.10
CA ARG A 136 0.75 -27.63 9.21
C ARG A 136 0.32 -27.55 7.76
N LEU A 137 -0.49 -28.50 7.31
CA LEU A 137 -1.03 -28.47 5.95
C LEU A 137 -1.87 -27.20 5.73
N TRP A 138 -2.75 -26.87 6.67
CA TRP A 138 -3.57 -25.66 6.61
C TRP A 138 -2.73 -24.38 6.63
N GLN A 139 -1.76 -24.31 7.55
CA GLN A 139 -0.85 -23.15 7.63
C GLN A 139 -0.06 -22.96 6.35
N LEU A 140 0.50 -24.03 5.78
CA LEU A 140 1.24 -23.96 4.52
C LEU A 140 0.34 -23.55 3.37
N ALA A 141 -0.84 -24.17 3.23
CA ALA A 141 -1.79 -23.83 2.19
C ALA A 141 -2.22 -22.35 2.26
N GLY A 142 -2.45 -21.81 3.46
CA GLY A 142 -2.75 -20.41 3.68
C GLY A 142 -1.60 -19.48 3.27
N ARG A 143 -0.35 -19.83 3.62
CA ARG A 143 0.84 -19.05 3.24
C ARG A 143 1.10 -19.08 1.74
N LEU A 144 0.93 -20.24 1.11
CA LEU A 144 1.08 -20.39 -0.34
C LEU A 144 -0.03 -19.66 -1.10
N ALA A 145 -1.27 -19.72 -0.61
CA ALA A 145 -2.36 -18.98 -1.19
C ALA A 145 -2.12 -17.46 -1.13
N ASP A 146 -1.58 -16.97 -0.02
CA ASP A 146 -1.19 -15.57 0.15
C ASP A 146 -0.07 -15.19 -0.83
N LEU A 147 0.95 -16.03 -0.98
CA LEU A 147 2.06 -15.81 -1.92
C LEU A 147 1.56 -15.76 -3.37
N PHE A 148 0.74 -16.71 -3.80
CA PHE A 148 0.20 -16.71 -5.16
C PHE A 148 -0.82 -15.58 -5.40
N ASP A 149 -1.55 -15.15 -4.37
CA ASP A 149 -2.40 -13.95 -4.47
C ASP A 149 -1.55 -12.70 -4.71
N GLN A 150 -0.41 -12.57 -4.01
CA GLN A 150 0.57 -11.51 -4.27
C GLN A 150 1.14 -11.58 -5.69
N TYR A 151 1.49 -12.79 -6.18
CA TYR A 151 1.96 -12.93 -7.56
C TYR A 151 0.89 -12.52 -8.59
N GLN A 152 -0.37 -12.83 -8.36
CA GLN A 152 -1.46 -12.37 -9.24
C GLN A 152 -1.59 -10.85 -9.30
N VAL A 153 -1.22 -10.16 -8.22
CA VAL A 153 -1.29 -8.69 -8.12
C VAL A 153 -0.03 -8.02 -8.66
N TYR A 154 1.16 -8.53 -8.29
CA TYR A 154 2.42 -7.83 -8.53
C TYR A 154 3.26 -8.45 -9.65
N ARG A 155 3.09 -9.73 -9.94
CA ARG A 155 3.88 -10.49 -10.90
C ARG A 155 3.02 -11.44 -11.75
N PRO A 156 1.95 -10.94 -12.39
CA PRO A 156 1.14 -11.75 -13.29
C PRO A 156 1.95 -12.30 -14.47
N ASP A 157 3.02 -11.63 -14.89
CA ASP A 157 4.01 -12.06 -15.85
C ASP A 157 4.62 -13.42 -15.51
N TRP A 158 5.10 -13.62 -14.26
CA TRP A 158 5.62 -14.91 -13.81
C TRP A 158 4.58 -16.02 -13.92
N LEU A 159 3.36 -15.75 -13.47
CA LEU A 159 2.29 -16.74 -13.52
C LEU A 159 1.90 -17.10 -14.94
N GLY A 160 1.97 -16.14 -15.86
CA GLY A 160 1.76 -16.36 -17.30
C GLY A 160 2.84 -17.25 -17.90
N ASP A 161 4.12 -16.95 -17.66
CA ASP A 161 5.26 -17.75 -18.12
C ASP A 161 5.20 -19.17 -17.56
N TRP A 162 4.95 -19.32 -16.25
CA TRP A 162 4.85 -20.63 -15.59
C TRP A 162 3.68 -21.45 -16.13
N ALA A 163 2.57 -20.84 -16.46
CA ALA A 163 1.42 -21.52 -17.08
C ALA A 163 1.78 -22.09 -18.47
N GLN A 164 2.67 -21.41 -19.20
CA GLN A 164 3.17 -21.84 -20.52
C GLN A 164 4.36 -22.82 -20.44
N GLY A 165 4.87 -23.11 -19.24
CA GLY A 165 6.01 -24.01 -19.02
C GLY A 165 7.38 -23.31 -19.00
N HIS A 166 7.42 -21.99 -19.04
CA HIS A 166 8.64 -21.21 -18.92
C HIS A 166 8.94 -20.97 -17.44
N ASP A 167 9.81 -21.81 -16.86
CA ASP A 167 10.16 -21.75 -15.43
C ASP A 167 11.24 -20.69 -15.17
N VAL A 168 10.92 -19.42 -15.44
CA VAL A 168 11.81 -18.26 -15.29
C VAL A 168 11.20 -17.21 -14.35
N LEU A 169 12.03 -16.32 -13.86
CA LEU A 169 11.62 -15.09 -13.19
C LEU A 169 11.83 -13.94 -14.17
N ALA A 170 10.79 -13.60 -14.91
CA ALA A 170 10.82 -12.48 -15.85
C ALA A 170 11.25 -11.20 -15.09
N ALA A 171 12.17 -10.45 -15.67
CA ALA A 171 12.68 -9.20 -15.11
C ALA A 171 12.51 -8.09 -16.17
N PRO A 172 11.47 -7.22 -16.03
CA PRO A 172 11.24 -6.15 -16.99
C PRO A 172 12.51 -5.31 -17.23
N GLY A 173 12.97 -5.23 -18.48
CA GLY A 173 14.19 -4.51 -18.84
C GLY A 173 15.51 -5.22 -18.46
N ARG A 174 15.48 -6.49 -18.04
CA ARG A 174 16.63 -7.32 -17.73
C ARG A 174 16.51 -8.68 -18.42
N GLN A 175 17.62 -9.43 -18.45
CA GLN A 175 17.57 -10.83 -18.85
C GLN A 175 16.80 -11.63 -17.78
N ASP A 176 15.90 -12.51 -18.23
CA ASP A 176 15.14 -13.37 -17.35
C ASP A 176 16.08 -14.24 -16.49
N LEU A 177 15.76 -14.33 -15.21
CA LEU A 177 16.53 -15.12 -14.27
C LEU A 177 16.00 -16.55 -14.23
N ALA A 178 16.91 -17.52 -14.26
CA ALA A 178 16.55 -18.91 -14.01
C ALA A 178 16.03 -19.07 -12.59
N LEU A 179 14.97 -19.85 -12.43
CA LEU A 179 14.40 -20.12 -11.10
C LEU A 179 15.40 -20.94 -10.26
N PRO A 180 15.68 -20.55 -9.00
CA PRO A 180 16.51 -21.35 -8.09
C PRO A 180 15.97 -22.78 -7.95
N THR A 181 16.87 -23.75 -7.80
CA THR A 181 16.49 -25.18 -7.78
C THR A 181 15.52 -25.50 -6.65
N ASP A 182 15.65 -24.86 -5.50
CA ASP A 182 14.80 -25.04 -4.31
C ASP A 182 13.43 -24.35 -4.46
N GLN A 183 13.22 -23.57 -5.52
CA GLN A 183 11.96 -22.86 -5.78
C GLN A 183 11.19 -23.43 -6.99
N ARG A 184 11.71 -24.43 -7.67
CA ARG A 184 11.06 -25.05 -8.86
C ARG A 184 9.68 -25.66 -8.59
N TRP A 185 9.35 -25.92 -7.31
CA TRP A 185 8.01 -26.35 -6.92
C TRP A 185 6.91 -25.31 -7.18
N GLN A 186 7.25 -24.01 -7.25
CA GLN A 186 6.26 -22.94 -7.41
C GLN A 186 5.56 -23.01 -8.78
N PRO A 187 6.26 -22.99 -9.94
CA PRO A 187 5.61 -23.16 -11.22
C PRO A 187 4.91 -24.50 -11.38
N LEU A 188 5.46 -25.59 -10.81
CA LEU A 188 4.81 -26.89 -10.81
C LEU A 188 3.48 -26.85 -10.06
N LEU A 189 3.45 -26.22 -8.88
CA LEU A 189 2.24 -26.06 -8.08
C LEU A 189 1.21 -25.18 -8.80
N TRP A 190 1.65 -24.07 -9.43
CA TRP A 190 0.76 -23.21 -10.18
C TRP A 190 0.09 -23.97 -11.34
N ARG A 191 0.85 -24.73 -12.13
CA ARG A 191 0.30 -25.60 -13.18
C ARG A 191 -0.66 -26.65 -12.63
N ALA A 192 -0.34 -27.25 -11.50
CA ALA A 192 -1.24 -28.20 -10.83
C ALA A 192 -2.56 -27.54 -10.39
N VAL A 193 -2.51 -26.31 -9.91
CA VAL A 193 -3.72 -25.52 -9.60
C VAL A 193 -4.53 -25.28 -10.88
N LEU A 194 -3.90 -24.78 -11.95
CA LEU A 194 -4.57 -24.52 -13.23
C LEU A 194 -5.16 -25.79 -13.85
N ALA A 195 -4.52 -26.95 -13.67
CA ALA A 195 -5.04 -28.22 -14.16
C ALA A 195 -6.35 -28.66 -13.48
N THR A 196 -6.66 -28.13 -12.30
CA THR A 196 -7.94 -28.38 -11.61
C THR A 196 -9.08 -27.48 -12.09
N LEU A 197 -8.80 -26.51 -12.96
CA LEU A 197 -9.76 -25.55 -13.49
C LEU A 197 -10.20 -25.98 -14.88
N ASP A 198 -11.47 -25.85 -15.19
CA ASP A 198 -11.96 -25.94 -16.57
C ASP A 198 -11.58 -24.68 -17.38
N GLU A 199 -11.92 -24.66 -18.66
CA GLU A 199 -11.58 -23.57 -19.57
C GLU A 199 -12.28 -22.25 -19.18
N CYS A 200 -13.56 -22.31 -18.79
CA CYS A 200 -14.31 -21.13 -18.32
C CYS A 200 -13.71 -20.59 -17.02
N GLU A 201 -13.37 -21.47 -16.10
CA GLU A 201 -12.76 -21.11 -14.82
C GLU A 201 -11.36 -20.49 -15.02
N ARG A 202 -10.56 -21.00 -15.97
CA ARG A 202 -9.26 -20.39 -16.33
C ARG A 202 -9.43 -19.01 -16.96
N ALA A 203 -10.44 -18.80 -17.79
CA ALA A 203 -10.75 -17.49 -18.35
C ALA A 203 -11.24 -16.49 -17.29
N ALA A 204 -11.63 -16.94 -16.11
CA ALA A 204 -12.14 -16.14 -15.01
C ALA A 204 -11.11 -15.85 -13.91
N ILE A 205 -9.84 -16.23 -14.10
CA ILE A 205 -8.76 -15.82 -13.17
C ILE A 205 -8.33 -14.38 -13.43
N ARG A 206 -7.79 -13.69 -12.39
CA ARG A 206 -7.42 -12.27 -12.47
C ARG A 206 -6.53 -11.92 -13.68
N PRO A 207 -5.41 -12.62 -13.96
CA PRO A 207 -4.57 -12.30 -15.11
C PRO A 207 -5.31 -12.43 -16.46
N ALA A 208 -6.16 -13.44 -16.62
CA ALA A 208 -6.93 -13.64 -17.85
C ALA A 208 -8.01 -12.55 -18.04
N ILE A 209 -8.71 -12.17 -16.98
CA ILE A 209 -9.67 -11.06 -17.01
C ILE A 209 -8.97 -9.75 -17.35
N HIS A 210 -7.80 -9.50 -16.76
CA HIS A 210 -7.01 -8.29 -17.02
C HIS A 210 -6.62 -8.20 -18.50
N GLN A 211 -6.04 -9.26 -19.05
CA GLN A 211 -5.63 -9.28 -20.46
C GLN A 211 -6.83 -9.06 -21.39
N ARG A 212 -7.95 -9.75 -21.16
CA ARG A 212 -9.18 -9.55 -21.95
C ARG A 212 -9.69 -8.11 -21.88
N ALA A 213 -9.59 -7.45 -20.71
CA ALA A 213 -9.99 -6.06 -20.57
C ALA A 213 -9.07 -5.12 -21.36
N LEU A 214 -7.76 -5.35 -21.33
CA LEU A 214 -6.80 -4.60 -22.13
C LEU A 214 -7.05 -4.79 -23.63
N ASP A 215 -7.23 -6.03 -24.10
CA ASP A 215 -7.52 -6.34 -25.50
C ASP A 215 -8.81 -5.64 -25.98
N ALA A 216 -9.86 -5.64 -25.15
CA ALA A 216 -11.12 -4.97 -25.47
C ALA A 216 -10.97 -3.44 -25.57
N LEU A 217 -10.17 -2.83 -24.68
CA LEU A 217 -9.88 -1.38 -24.73
C LEU A 217 -9.01 -1.01 -25.93
N GLN A 218 -8.00 -1.82 -26.27
CA GLN A 218 -7.12 -1.60 -27.42
C GLN A 218 -7.83 -1.79 -28.76
N ALA A 219 -8.78 -2.71 -28.83
CA ALA A 219 -9.61 -2.93 -30.01
C ALA A 219 -10.58 -1.78 -30.32
N GLY A 220 -10.67 -0.76 -29.45
CA GLY A 220 -11.55 0.40 -29.61
C GLY A 220 -13.04 0.04 -29.50
N GLY A 221 -13.36 -1.10 -28.94
CA GLY A 221 -14.74 -1.52 -28.66
C GLY A 221 -15.41 -0.60 -27.63
N ALA A 222 -16.70 -0.33 -27.83
CA ALA A 222 -17.45 0.41 -26.82
C ALA A 222 -17.53 -0.42 -25.53
N PRO A 223 -17.15 0.16 -24.37
CA PRO A 223 -17.27 -0.54 -23.10
C PRO A 223 -18.74 -0.87 -22.80
N ALA A 224 -18.97 -2.01 -22.13
CA ALA A 224 -20.32 -2.47 -21.79
C ALA A 224 -21.08 -1.51 -20.87
N SER A 225 -20.35 -0.62 -20.18
CA SER A 225 -20.90 0.47 -19.37
C SER A 225 -19.95 1.66 -19.40
N PRO A 226 -20.42 2.90 -19.20
CA PRO A 226 -19.57 4.10 -19.20
C PRO A 226 -18.40 3.99 -18.21
N VAL A 227 -17.22 4.33 -18.68
CA VAL A 227 -16.01 4.47 -17.85
C VAL A 227 -15.85 5.95 -17.46
N ALA A 228 -15.20 6.21 -16.32
CA ALA A 228 -14.97 7.57 -15.85
C ALA A 228 -14.19 8.39 -16.89
N ARG A 229 -14.64 9.62 -17.15
CA ARG A 229 -13.95 10.53 -18.08
C ARG A 229 -12.64 11.05 -17.50
N ARG A 230 -12.54 11.15 -16.18
CA ARG A 230 -11.31 11.51 -15.48
C ARG A 230 -11.01 10.54 -14.36
N ILE A 231 -9.73 10.17 -14.27
CA ILE A 231 -9.20 9.27 -13.23
C ILE A 231 -7.93 9.92 -12.69
N VAL A 232 -7.86 10.08 -11.38
CA VAL A 232 -6.71 10.62 -10.67
C VAL A 232 -6.09 9.51 -9.82
N LEU A 233 -4.82 9.20 -10.02
CA LEU A 233 -4.03 8.39 -9.09
C LEU A 233 -3.27 9.35 -8.18
N PHE A 234 -3.57 9.34 -6.87
CA PHE A 234 -3.05 10.34 -5.96
C PHE A 234 -2.23 9.75 -4.82
N GLY A 235 -1.03 10.31 -4.61
CA GLY A 235 -0.22 10.09 -3.41
C GLY A 235 0.34 8.67 -3.26
N MET A 236 0.41 7.89 -4.32
CA MET A 236 0.89 6.52 -4.29
C MET A 236 2.35 6.44 -4.72
N ALA A 237 3.22 5.96 -3.83
CA ALA A 237 4.64 5.71 -4.10
C ALA A 237 4.91 4.31 -4.66
N HIS A 238 3.87 3.50 -4.82
CA HIS A 238 3.92 2.16 -5.39
C HIS A 238 2.54 1.76 -5.91
N VAL A 239 2.49 1.26 -7.14
CA VAL A 239 1.25 0.80 -7.78
C VAL A 239 1.53 -0.50 -8.51
N PRO A 240 0.68 -1.53 -8.38
CA PRO A 240 0.82 -2.76 -9.15
C PRO A 240 0.77 -2.50 -10.66
N GLN A 241 1.60 -3.20 -11.41
CA GLN A 241 1.70 -3.05 -12.87
C GLN A 241 0.33 -3.16 -13.58
N PRO A 242 -0.58 -4.09 -13.24
CA PRO A 242 -1.90 -4.16 -13.90
C PRO A 242 -2.74 -2.88 -13.74
N VAL A 243 -2.53 -2.12 -12.67
CA VAL A 243 -3.23 -0.83 -12.50
C VAL A 243 -2.70 0.20 -13.50
N LEU A 244 -1.38 0.29 -13.66
CA LEU A 244 -0.75 1.21 -14.62
C LEU A 244 -1.13 0.84 -16.06
N GLU A 245 -1.10 -0.45 -16.40
CA GLU A 245 -1.50 -0.95 -17.73
C GLU A 245 -2.96 -0.59 -18.04
N LEU A 246 -3.86 -0.79 -17.08
CA LEU A 246 -5.25 -0.44 -17.25
C LEU A 246 -5.45 1.09 -17.36
N LEU A 247 -4.76 1.89 -16.55
CA LEU A 247 -4.82 3.36 -16.63
C LEU A 247 -4.29 3.87 -17.97
N ALA A 248 -3.19 3.28 -18.45
CA ALA A 248 -2.65 3.59 -19.77
C ALA A 248 -3.62 3.22 -20.91
N ALA A 249 -4.25 2.04 -20.85
CA ALA A 249 -5.26 1.64 -21.82
C ALA A 249 -6.50 2.57 -21.80
N LEU A 250 -6.94 2.98 -20.61
CA LEU A 250 -8.07 3.90 -20.44
C LEU A 250 -7.76 5.31 -20.92
N SER A 251 -6.49 5.72 -20.95
CA SER A 251 -6.09 7.08 -21.34
C SER A 251 -6.46 7.43 -22.80
N GLY A 252 -6.74 6.42 -23.63
CA GLY A 252 -7.28 6.62 -24.98
C GLY A 252 -8.68 7.27 -25.00
N GLY A 253 -9.51 7.00 -23.99
CA GLY A 253 -10.88 7.51 -23.87
C GLY A 253 -11.13 8.39 -22.63
N SER A 254 -10.18 8.46 -21.71
CA SER A 254 -10.27 9.18 -20.44
C SER A 254 -9.06 10.09 -20.23
N GLN A 255 -9.20 11.09 -19.38
CA GLN A 255 -8.07 11.84 -18.84
C GLN A 255 -7.55 11.14 -17.59
N VAL A 256 -6.27 10.79 -17.58
CA VAL A 256 -5.61 10.11 -16.46
C VAL A 256 -4.52 11.01 -15.89
N LEU A 257 -4.66 11.37 -14.63
CA LEU A 257 -3.70 12.18 -13.87
C LEU A 257 -2.97 11.28 -12.87
N LEU A 258 -1.66 11.22 -12.95
CA LEU A 258 -0.83 10.50 -11.98
C LEU A 258 -0.12 11.53 -11.09
N ALA A 259 -0.59 11.75 -9.87
CA ALA A 259 0.05 12.62 -8.87
C ALA A 259 0.96 11.78 -7.99
N ILE A 260 2.25 11.75 -8.34
CA ILE A 260 3.24 10.82 -7.82
C ILE A 260 4.15 11.51 -6.81
N PRO A 261 4.14 11.09 -5.53
CA PRO A 261 5.16 11.49 -4.57
C PRO A 261 6.52 10.90 -4.99
N ASN A 262 7.44 11.77 -5.34
CA ASN A 262 8.79 11.41 -5.74
C ASN A 262 9.79 12.16 -4.83
N PRO A 263 10.66 11.47 -4.10
CA PRO A 263 11.58 12.12 -3.18
C PRO A 263 12.69 12.90 -3.86
N SER A 264 13.00 12.63 -5.14
CA SER A 264 14.07 13.28 -5.87
C SER A 264 13.59 13.91 -7.19
N ARG A 265 14.12 15.10 -7.48
CA ARG A 265 13.92 15.79 -8.75
C ARG A 265 14.75 15.23 -9.89
N PHE A 266 15.79 14.48 -9.56
CA PHE A 266 16.61 13.76 -10.52
C PHE A 266 16.12 12.33 -10.72
N HIS A 267 16.44 11.77 -11.87
CA HIS A 267 16.14 10.36 -12.12
C HIS A 267 17.02 9.47 -11.24
N TRP A 268 16.42 8.52 -10.53
CA TRP A 268 17.08 7.63 -9.59
C TRP A 268 16.62 6.17 -9.70
N ALA A 269 15.83 5.86 -10.74
CA ALA A 269 15.38 4.49 -11.04
C ALA A 269 16.44 3.71 -11.82
N ASP A 270 16.42 2.37 -11.71
CA ASP A 270 17.28 1.48 -12.51
C ASP A 270 16.91 1.49 -13.98
N ILE A 271 17.91 1.54 -14.86
CA ILE A 271 17.75 1.28 -16.27
C ILE A 271 18.83 0.29 -16.69
N MET A 272 18.42 -0.68 -17.44
CA MET A 272 19.32 -1.61 -18.13
C MET A 272 18.90 -1.77 -19.57
N ASP A 273 19.76 -1.46 -20.45
CA ASP A 273 20.12 -2.09 -21.74
C ASP A 273 20.60 -1.06 -22.77
N GLY A 274 21.54 -1.44 -23.65
CA GLY A 274 22.15 -0.55 -24.64
C GLY A 274 21.20 0.02 -25.72
N ARG A 275 19.94 -0.45 -25.81
CA ARG A 275 18.86 0.18 -26.58
C ARG A 275 18.25 1.40 -25.89
N GLU A 276 18.59 1.64 -24.64
CA GLU A 276 18.01 2.67 -23.78
C GLU A 276 18.75 4.00 -23.80
N LEU A 277 19.94 4.09 -24.41
CA LEU A 277 20.56 5.39 -24.68
C LEU A 277 19.63 6.33 -25.46
N LEU A 278 18.85 5.78 -26.38
CA LEU A 278 17.81 6.52 -27.12
C LEU A 278 16.59 6.87 -26.26
N ARG A 279 16.33 6.10 -25.19
CA ARG A 279 15.27 6.41 -24.22
C ARG A 279 15.75 7.42 -23.18
N LEU A 280 17.04 7.53 -22.91
CA LEU A 280 17.64 8.57 -22.04
C LEU A 280 17.28 9.99 -22.51
N GLU A 281 17.25 10.23 -23.82
CA GLU A 281 16.84 11.51 -24.39
C GLU A 281 15.33 11.81 -24.21
N ARG A 282 14.52 10.79 -23.94
CA ARG A 282 13.06 10.89 -23.74
C ARG A 282 12.65 10.97 -22.27
N ARG A 283 13.59 10.84 -21.34
CA ARG A 283 13.28 10.90 -19.91
C ARG A 283 12.88 12.28 -19.47
N ARG A 284 11.86 12.33 -18.65
CA ARG A 284 11.41 13.57 -18.05
C ARG A 284 12.33 14.06 -16.95
N GLN A 285 13.00 13.14 -16.21
CA GLN A 285 13.87 13.51 -15.10
C GLN A 285 15.34 13.61 -15.54
N PRO A 286 16.02 14.74 -15.24
CA PRO A 286 17.44 14.89 -15.57
C PRO A 286 18.29 13.96 -14.71
N LEU A 287 19.42 13.52 -15.26
CA LEU A 287 20.44 12.78 -14.53
C LEU A 287 21.33 13.76 -13.76
N ARG A 288 21.65 13.48 -12.50
CA ARG A 288 22.61 14.28 -11.73
C ARG A 288 24.02 13.92 -12.16
N GLY A 289 24.79 14.92 -12.66
CA GLY A 289 26.17 14.72 -13.12
C GLY A 289 26.34 13.71 -14.26
N GLY A 290 25.25 13.37 -14.97
CA GLY A 290 25.30 12.39 -16.08
C GLY A 290 25.41 10.92 -15.62
N HIS A 291 25.39 10.66 -14.30
CA HIS A 291 25.48 9.30 -13.77
C HIS A 291 24.11 8.61 -13.79
N ASP A 292 24.04 7.47 -14.46
CA ASP A 292 22.88 6.58 -14.41
C ASP A 292 23.00 5.65 -13.19
N LEU A 293 22.24 5.94 -12.14
CA LEU A 293 22.23 5.13 -10.92
C LEU A 293 21.75 3.68 -11.17
N ALA A 294 21.15 3.46 -12.29
CA ALA A 294 20.65 2.17 -12.70
C ALA A 294 21.75 1.20 -13.17
N ALA A 295 22.80 1.73 -13.76
CA ALA A 295 23.93 0.93 -14.17
C ALA A 295 24.81 0.47 -13.00
N LEU A 296 24.51 0.97 -11.78
CA LEU A 296 25.29 0.69 -10.59
C LEU A 296 24.70 -0.48 -9.79
N PRO A 297 25.54 -1.38 -9.23
CA PRO A 297 25.09 -2.35 -8.25
C PRO A 297 24.43 -1.66 -7.05
N LEU A 298 23.43 -2.29 -6.44
CA LEU A 298 22.71 -1.77 -5.27
C LEU A 298 23.66 -1.35 -4.13
N GLU A 299 24.73 -2.10 -3.96
CA GLU A 299 25.76 -1.88 -2.94
C GLU A 299 26.56 -0.58 -3.17
N GLN A 300 26.61 -0.11 -4.41
CA GLN A 300 27.33 1.11 -4.79
C GLN A 300 26.41 2.33 -4.93
N MET A 301 25.11 2.14 -4.87
CA MET A 301 24.14 3.21 -5.06
C MET A 301 24.30 4.35 -4.03
N HIS A 302 24.72 4.04 -2.81
CA HIS A 302 25.00 5.02 -1.75
C HIS A 302 26.17 5.97 -2.07
N LEU A 303 27.05 5.61 -3.03
CA LEU A 303 28.14 6.47 -3.46
C LEU A 303 27.68 7.62 -4.38
N HIS A 304 26.48 7.50 -4.96
CA HIS A 304 25.94 8.45 -5.93
C HIS A 304 24.59 9.03 -5.55
N ALA A 305 24.01 8.59 -4.43
CA ALA A 305 22.75 9.06 -3.91
C ALA A 305 22.79 9.19 -2.39
N HIS A 306 21.80 9.89 -1.82
CA HIS A 306 21.68 9.97 -0.37
C HIS A 306 21.51 8.56 0.25
N PRO A 307 22.27 8.19 1.32
CA PRO A 307 22.23 6.82 1.89
C PRO A 307 20.85 6.36 2.31
N LEU A 308 20.01 7.25 2.87
CA LEU A 308 18.64 6.91 3.27
C LEU A 308 17.78 6.58 2.05
N LEU A 309 17.91 7.30 0.94
CA LEU A 309 17.20 6.99 -0.29
C LEU A 309 17.64 5.63 -0.85
N ALA A 310 18.94 5.35 -0.84
CA ALA A 310 19.48 4.06 -1.29
C ALA A 310 18.96 2.89 -0.45
N ALA A 311 18.87 3.06 0.88
CA ALA A 311 18.43 2.01 1.80
C ALA A 311 16.92 1.80 1.79
N TRP A 312 16.13 2.87 1.82
CA TRP A 312 14.67 2.82 2.00
C TRP A 312 13.89 2.98 0.69
N GLY A 313 14.51 3.55 -0.33
CA GLY A 313 13.86 3.90 -1.60
C GLY A 313 13.68 2.75 -2.60
N ARG A 314 14.02 1.51 -2.27
CA ARG A 314 14.02 0.38 -3.23
C ARG A 314 12.67 0.22 -3.96
N GLN A 315 11.58 0.20 -3.21
CA GLN A 315 10.25 0.04 -3.77
C GLN A 315 9.83 1.23 -4.64
N GLY A 316 10.10 2.45 -4.18
CA GLY A 316 9.85 3.67 -4.94
C GLY A 316 10.69 3.74 -6.22
N ARG A 317 11.94 3.27 -6.17
CA ARG A 317 12.82 3.16 -7.34
C ARG A 317 12.24 2.24 -8.41
N ASP A 318 11.81 1.05 -8.01
CA ASP A 318 11.18 0.10 -8.93
C ASP A 318 9.89 0.65 -9.53
N PHE A 319 9.14 1.43 -8.74
CA PHE A 319 7.94 2.11 -9.21
C PHE A 319 8.24 3.23 -10.21
N VAL A 320 9.23 4.08 -9.96
CA VAL A 320 9.65 5.13 -10.91
C VAL A 320 10.07 4.49 -12.24
N ARG A 321 10.79 3.35 -12.20
CA ARG A 321 11.14 2.60 -13.40
C ARG A 321 9.92 2.06 -14.15
N GLN A 322 8.91 1.55 -13.43
CA GLN A 322 7.65 1.12 -14.07
C GLN A 322 6.94 2.29 -14.75
N LEU A 323 6.95 3.46 -14.11
CA LEU A 323 6.34 4.67 -14.69
C LEU A 323 7.04 5.12 -15.97
N ASP A 324 8.35 5.00 -16.08
CA ASP A 324 9.10 5.38 -17.28
C ASP A 324 8.58 4.65 -18.54
N ALA A 325 8.01 3.46 -18.39
CA ALA A 325 7.41 2.72 -19.51
C ALA A 325 6.09 3.33 -20.00
N PHE A 326 5.39 4.09 -19.14
CA PHE A 326 4.08 4.70 -19.42
C PHE A 326 4.15 6.22 -19.56
N ASP A 327 5.24 6.83 -19.10
CA ASP A 327 5.44 8.29 -19.07
C ASP A 327 6.26 8.75 -20.30
N ASP A 328 5.60 8.82 -21.45
CA ASP A 328 6.19 9.33 -22.70
C ASP A 328 6.09 10.86 -22.75
N ALA A 329 7.22 11.53 -22.48
CA ALA A 329 7.32 12.99 -22.48
C ALA A 329 6.92 13.62 -23.83
N GLN A 330 7.27 12.98 -24.95
CA GLN A 330 6.95 13.49 -26.29
C GLN A 330 5.44 13.42 -26.53
N GLN A 331 4.83 12.29 -26.19
CA GLN A 331 3.39 12.07 -26.35
C GLN A 331 2.57 13.01 -25.43
N ALA A 332 3.05 13.25 -24.20
CA ALA A 332 2.41 14.20 -23.30
C ALA A 332 2.55 15.65 -23.80
N MET A 333 3.71 16.02 -24.36
CA MET A 333 3.91 17.35 -24.96
C MET A 333 3.01 17.57 -26.17
N GLU A 334 2.89 16.58 -27.05
CA GLU A 334 2.02 16.63 -28.24
C GLU A 334 0.53 16.72 -27.85
N ARG A 335 0.09 15.98 -26.82
CA ARG A 335 -1.33 15.95 -26.40
C ARG A 335 -1.74 17.08 -25.46
N PHE A 336 -0.87 17.46 -24.54
CA PHE A 336 -1.23 18.40 -23.47
C PHE A 336 -0.52 19.75 -23.56
N ALA A 337 0.35 19.96 -24.55
CA ALA A 337 1.18 21.16 -24.71
C ALA A 337 1.98 21.52 -23.43
N LEU A 338 2.13 20.57 -22.52
CA LEU A 338 2.86 20.72 -21.26
C LEU A 338 4.11 19.83 -21.35
N PRO A 339 5.31 20.41 -21.19
CA PRO A 339 6.46 19.61 -20.88
C PRO A 339 6.22 18.83 -19.57
N ARG A 340 7.04 18.40 -18.86
CA ARG A 340 6.91 17.85 -17.53
C ARG A 340 6.37 18.88 -16.53
N VAL A 341 5.50 18.45 -15.60
CA VAL A 341 5.10 19.27 -14.44
C VAL A 341 5.86 18.79 -13.22
N ASP A 342 6.83 19.57 -12.79
CA ASP A 342 7.63 19.35 -11.58
C ASP A 342 7.15 20.26 -10.45
N LEU A 343 6.71 19.64 -9.38
CA LEU A 343 6.22 20.33 -8.18
C LEU A 343 7.21 20.17 -7.01
N PHE A 344 8.50 20.17 -7.32
CA PHE A 344 9.54 20.11 -6.29
C PHE A 344 9.75 21.47 -5.63
N ASP A 345 10.04 21.44 -4.32
CA ASP A 345 10.41 22.66 -3.61
C ASP A 345 11.71 23.26 -4.16
N GLU A 346 11.76 24.58 -4.24
CA GLU A 346 13.00 25.32 -4.33
C GLU A 346 13.74 25.16 -2.99
N GLY A 347 15.02 24.86 -3.00
CA GLY A 347 15.78 24.54 -1.79
C GLY A 347 15.66 25.61 -0.71
N GLU A 348 15.50 25.18 0.54
CA GLU A 348 15.59 26.06 1.68
C GLU A 348 17.05 26.41 2.02
N PRO A 349 17.29 27.53 2.76
CA PRO A 349 18.64 28.01 3.03
C PRO A 349 19.47 26.99 3.82
N PRO A 350 20.80 27.08 3.76
CA PRO A 350 21.72 26.18 4.47
C PRO A 350 21.51 26.13 6.00
N GLU A 351 20.85 27.11 6.57
CA GLU A 351 20.55 27.26 7.99
C GLU A 351 19.23 26.60 8.41
N ALA A 352 18.55 25.94 7.46
CA ALA A 352 17.30 25.22 7.72
C ALA A 352 17.48 24.13 8.76
N PRO A 353 16.41 23.72 9.47
CA PRO A 353 16.43 22.61 10.41
C PRO A 353 16.97 21.32 9.79
N LEU A 354 17.55 20.44 10.60
CA LEU A 354 18.22 19.21 10.15
C LEU A 354 17.33 18.35 9.22
N LEU A 355 16.06 18.21 9.55
CA LEU A 355 15.10 17.45 8.72
C LEU A 355 15.04 18.01 7.30
N VAL A 356 14.92 19.33 7.16
CA VAL A 356 14.84 20.00 5.86
C VAL A 356 16.15 19.84 5.08
N GLN A 357 17.29 19.94 5.76
CA GLN A 357 18.60 19.70 5.14
C GLN A 357 18.71 18.27 4.60
N VAL A 358 18.26 17.25 5.36
CA VAL A 358 18.22 15.85 4.93
C VAL A 358 17.28 15.68 3.72
N GLN A 359 16.08 16.25 3.77
CA GLN A 359 15.12 16.21 2.67
C GLN A 359 15.65 16.86 1.39
N ASN A 360 16.33 18.02 1.50
CA ASN A 360 16.97 18.69 0.37
C ASN A 360 18.07 17.84 -0.26
N ARG A 361 18.90 17.20 0.56
CA ARG A 361 19.95 16.31 0.06
C ARG A 361 19.40 15.04 -0.62
N ILE A 362 18.30 14.49 -0.11
CA ILE A 362 17.58 13.40 -0.79
C ILE A 362 17.01 13.89 -2.12
N ARG A 363 16.33 15.05 -2.12
CA ARG A 363 15.76 15.65 -3.33
C ARG A 363 16.81 15.86 -4.41
N ASP A 364 17.99 16.33 -4.03
CA ASP A 364 19.07 16.70 -4.94
C ASP A 364 20.06 15.56 -5.19
N LEU A 365 19.77 14.33 -4.72
CA LEU A 365 20.64 13.13 -4.82
C LEU A 365 22.08 13.37 -4.34
N VAL A 366 22.27 14.12 -3.26
CA VAL A 366 23.58 14.43 -2.75
C VAL A 366 24.16 13.20 -2.02
N PRO A 367 25.27 12.60 -2.50
CA PRO A 367 25.90 11.47 -1.82
C PRO A 367 26.61 11.93 -0.55
N LEU A 368 26.81 10.99 0.39
CA LEU A 368 27.39 11.30 1.71
C LEU A 368 28.77 12.02 1.63
N ALA A 369 29.57 11.69 0.62
CA ALA A 369 30.88 12.30 0.42
C ALA A 369 30.82 13.80 0.07
N GLU A 370 29.70 14.29 -0.42
CA GLU A 370 29.46 15.69 -0.78
C GLU A 370 28.70 16.46 0.31
N HIS A 371 28.38 15.82 1.46
CA HIS A 371 27.70 16.49 2.54
C HIS A 371 28.62 17.47 3.27
N ASP A 372 28.17 18.70 3.45
CA ASP A 372 28.76 19.61 4.41
C ASP A 372 28.52 19.09 5.83
N LEU A 373 29.58 18.79 6.55
CA LEU A 373 29.51 18.38 7.96
C LEU A 373 29.32 19.62 8.84
N ARG A 374 28.12 20.18 8.84
CA ARG A 374 27.74 21.26 9.76
C ARG A 374 27.15 20.66 11.03
N ALA A 375 27.54 21.19 12.18
CA ALA A 375 26.90 20.83 13.43
C ALA A 375 25.43 21.27 13.39
N ALA A 376 24.53 20.38 13.77
CA ALA A 376 23.12 20.74 13.97
C ALA A 376 23.02 21.75 15.13
N ASP A 377 22.07 22.70 15.03
CA ASP A 377 21.76 23.58 16.14
C ASP A 377 21.33 22.71 17.36
N PRO A 378 21.93 22.88 18.54
CA PRO A 378 21.51 22.17 19.74
C PRO A 378 20.03 22.39 20.11
N GLN A 379 19.40 23.44 19.64
CA GLN A 379 17.98 23.75 19.81
C GLN A 379 17.08 23.08 18.76
N ASP A 380 17.65 22.53 17.71
CA ASP A 380 16.90 21.88 16.64
C ASP A 380 16.18 20.62 17.17
N ARG A 381 14.88 20.57 17.00
CA ARG A 381 13.99 19.46 17.35
C ARG A 381 13.30 18.83 16.14
N SER A 382 13.77 19.12 14.95
CA SER A 382 13.16 18.61 13.71
C SER A 382 13.33 17.08 13.54
N ILE A 383 14.40 16.50 14.13
CA ILE A 383 14.59 15.05 14.23
C ILE A 383 15.01 14.73 15.67
N VAL A 384 14.22 13.88 16.34
CA VAL A 384 14.48 13.46 17.72
C VAL A 384 14.38 11.95 17.83
N PHE A 385 15.33 11.35 18.55
CA PHE A 385 15.35 9.92 18.86
C PHE A 385 15.08 9.71 20.35
N HIS A 386 14.11 8.85 20.67
CA HIS A 386 13.82 8.44 22.03
C HIS A 386 14.14 6.95 22.20
N THR A 387 14.92 6.61 23.22
CA THR A 387 15.24 5.22 23.55
C THR A 387 14.50 4.85 24.83
N THR A 388 13.76 3.76 24.81
CA THR A 388 12.95 3.29 25.93
C THR A 388 13.19 1.81 26.22
N HIS A 389 12.86 1.34 27.40
CA HIS A 389 13.08 -0.05 27.82
C HIS A 389 11.90 -0.99 27.54
N SER A 390 10.73 -0.47 27.11
CA SER A 390 9.55 -1.27 26.83
C SER A 390 8.59 -0.54 25.90
N ALA A 391 7.74 -1.29 25.17
CA ALA A 391 6.72 -0.74 24.29
C ALA A 391 5.72 0.18 25.04
N LEU A 392 5.34 -0.18 26.27
CA LEU A 392 4.46 0.67 27.07
C LEU A 392 5.13 2.02 27.38
N ARG A 393 6.41 1.99 27.80
CA ARG A 393 7.16 3.23 28.11
C ARG A 393 7.39 4.07 26.85
N GLU A 394 7.57 3.44 25.70
CA GLU A 394 7.67 4.12 24.42
C GLU A 394 6.40 4.92 24.10
N VAL A 395 5.22 4.32 24.30
CA VAL A 395 3.94 4.98 24.09
C VAL A 395 3.68 6.07 25.11
N GLU A 396 4.10 5.90 26.38
CA GLU A 396 4.02 6.96 27.41
C GLU A 396 4.88 8.17 27.03
N VAL A 397 6.13 7.95 26.60
CA VAL A 397 7.02 9.03 26.14
C VAL A 397 6.42 9.73 24.93
N LEU A 398 5.86 8.96 23.97
CA LEU A 398 5.16 9.53 22.83
C LEU A 398 4.01 10.44 23.27
N HIS A 399 3.17 9.99 24.20
CA HIS A 399 2.05 10.78 24.70
C HIS A 399 2.52 12.11 25.32
N ASP A 400 3.57 12.07 26.15
CA ASP A 400 4.16 13.28 26.75
C ASP A 400 4.71 14.25 25.69
N GLN A 401 5.41 13.73 24.66
CA GLN A 401 5.93 14.55 23.57
C GLN A 401 4.80 15.17 22.74
N LEU A 402 3.73 14.42 22.48
CA LEU A 402 2.57 14.96 21.77
C LEU A 402 1.85 16.04 22.54
N LEU A 403 1.71 15.90 23.88
CA LEU A 403 1.16 16.97 24.73
C LEU A 403 1.99 18.25 24.66
N GLN A 404 3.34 18.13 24.66
CA GLN A 404 4.22 19.28 24.50
C GLN A 404 4.06 19.95 23.12
N LEU A 405 3.98 19.15 22.06
CA LEU A 405 3.81 19.65 20.69
C LEU A 405 2.44 20.34 20.50
N LEU A 406 1.38 19.76 21.02
CA LEU A 406 0.02 20.31 20.94
C LEU A 406 -0.19 21.55 21.81
N ALA A 407 0.58 21.67 22.92
CA ALA A 407 0.59 22.88 23.73
C ALA A 407 1.23 24.08 23.01
N GLY A 408 2.04 23.87 22.01
CA GLY A 408 2.61 24.80 21.04
C GLY A 408 3.31 26.05 21.56
N PRO A 409 4.20 26.66 20.82
CA PRO A 409 4.65 28.02 21.10
C PRO A 409 3.54 29.02 20.73
N SER A 410 3.32 29.99 21.61
CA SER A 410 2.38 31.10 21.37
C SER A 410 2.84 31.92 20.16
N GLY A 411 2.19 31.78 19.00
CA GLY A 411 2.47 32.63 17.83
C GLY A 411 2.44 31.95 16.44
N GLY A 412 2.26 30.64 16.36
CA GLY A 412 2.08 29.92 15.07
C GLY A 412 0.66 29.37 14.89
N THR A 413 0.39 28.77 13.72
CA THR A 413 -0.85 27.99 13.52
C THR A 413 -0.82 26.80 14.50
N PRO A 414 -1.82 26.65 15.38
CA PRO A 414 -1.81 25.59 16.39
C PRO A 414 -1.87 24.22 15.70
N LEU A 415 -0.94 23.35 16.08
CA LEU A 415 -0.92 21.96 15.63
C LEU A 415 -2.17 21.23 16.15
N GLN A 416 -2.81 20.44 15.32
CA GLN A 416 -3.98 19.65 15.69
C GLN A 416 -3.65 18.16 15.68
N PRO A 417 -4.34 17.32 16.47
CA PRO A 417 -4.10 15.88 16.48
C PRO A 417 -4.14 15.23 15.09
N ARG A 418 -4.99 15.72 14.19
CA ARG A 418 -5.09 15.23 12.79
C ARG A 418 -3.84 15.51 11.92
N ASP A 419 -2.98 16.43 12.35
CA ASP A 419 -1.75 16.78 11.64
C ASP A 419 -0.59 15.82 12.02
N ILE A 420 -0.84 14.86 12.92
CA ILE A 420 0.16 13.95 13.47
C ILE A 420 -0.18 12.51 13.06
N VAL A 421 0.80 11.82 12.49
CA VAL A 421 0.72 10.39 12.16
C VAL A 421 1.75 9.63 12.98
N VAL A 422 1.30 8.54 13.61
CA VAL A 422 2.16 7.57 14.30
C VAL A 422 2.21 6.29 13.48
N MET A 423 3.40 5.89 13.06
CA MET A 423 3.60 4.69 12.25
C MET A 423 4.29 3.61 13.07
N VAL A 424 3.80 2.39 13.00
CA VAL A 424 4.36 1.21 13.70
C VAL A 424 4.47 0.02 12.73
N PRO A 425 5.49 -0.84 12.88
CA PRO A 425 5.65 -2.00 12.01
C PRO A 425 4.54 -3.06 12.19
N ASP A 426 4.06 -3.25 13.42
CA ASP A 426 3.01 -4.21 13.79
C ASP A 426 2.03 -3.55 14.76
N ILE A 427 0.90 -3.14 14.20
CA ILE A 427 -0.12 -2.41 14.96
C ILE A 427 -0.83 -3.31 15.98
N ASP A 428 -1.05 -4.59 15.68
CA ASP A 428 -1.72 -5.50 16.60
C ASP A 428 -0.90 -5.72 17.88
N ALA A 429 0.43 -5.73 17.78
CA ALA A 429 1.33 -5.86 18.93
C ALA A 429 1.36 -4.59 19.81
N VAL A 430 1.22 -3.39 19.22
CA VAL A 430 1.35 -2.11 19.93
C VAL A 430 0.00 -1.53 20.37
N ALA A 431 -1.10 -1.86 19.68
CA ALA A 431 -2.43 -1.33 19.96
C ALA A 431 -2.89 -1.47 21.43
N PRO A 432 -2.60 -2.57 22.16
CA PRO A 432 -2.93 -2.66 23.58
C PRO A 432 -2.24 -1.56 24.43
N ALA A 433 -0.97 -1.26 24.17
CA ALA A 433 -0.23 -0.20 24.85
C ALA A 433 -0.80 1.19 24.51
N ILE A 434 -1.13 1.43 23.23
CA ILE A 434 -1.77 2.68 22.78
C ILE A 434 -3.08 2.89 23.52
N ARG A 435 -3.96 1.88 23.57
CA ARG A 435 -5.24 1.98 24.26
C ARG A 435 -5.07 2.19 25.77
N ALA A 436 -4.07 1.55 26.38
CA ALA A 436 -3.79 1.69 27.81
C ALA A 436 -3.32 3.10 28.18
N VAL A 437 -2.48 3.74 27.36
CA VAL A 437 -1.93 5.07 27.64
C VAL A 437 -2.87 6.17 27.20
N PHE A 438 -3.30 6.19 25.93
CA PHE A 438 -4.15 7.26 25.41
C PHE A 438 -5.60 7.14 25.87
N GLY A 439 -6.09 5.91 26.11
CA GLY A 439 -7.46 5.66 26.54
C GLY A 439 -7.73 5.91 28.04
N GLN A 440 -6.69 6.11 28.86
CA GLN A 440 -6.87 6.35 30.29
C GLN A 440 -7.45 7.73 30.62
N PHE A 441 -7.36 8.69 29.70
CA PHE A 441 -7.81 10.06 29.94
C PHE A 441 -9.20 10.28 29.34
N PRO A 442 -10.22 10.65 30.13
CA PRO A 442 -11.54 11.00 29.64
C PRO A 442 -11.47 12.31 28.83
N ARG A 443 -12.44 12.51 27.93
CA ARG A 443 -12.49 13.70 27.04
C ARG A 443 -12.45 15.05 27.75
N SER A 444 -12.80 15.10 29.04
CA SER A 444 -12.74 16.29 29.88
C SER A 444 -11.36 16.54 30.47
N ASP A 445 -10.44 15.58 30.41
CA ASP A 445 -9.08 15.74 30.95
C ASP A 445 -8.22 16.51 29.92
N PRO A 446 -7.44 17.52 30.34
CA PRO A 446 -6.57 18.28 29.44
C PRO A 446 -5.45 17.43 28.80
N ARG A 447 -5.18 16.23 29.30
CA ARG A 447 -4.24 15.27 28.73
C ARG A 447 -4.88 14.36 27.67
N HIS A 448 -6.19 14.50 27.45
CA HIS A 448 -6.86 13.71 26.42
C HIS A 448 -6.43 14.13 25.01
N ILE A 449 -5.81 13.22 24.27
CA ILE A 449 -5.51 13.37 22.85
C ILE A 449 -6.45 12.44 22.08
N PRO A 450 -7.34 12.95 21.22
CA PRO A 450 -8.15 12.09 20.36
C PRO A 450 -7.27 11.32 19.39
N PHE A 451 -7.51 10.02 19.24
CA PHE A 451 -6.75 9.13 18.39
C PHE A 451 -7.66 8.11 17.72
N ASP A 452 -7.22 7.60 16.58
CA ASP A 452 -7.80 6.45 15.89
C ASP A 452 -6.69 5.47 15.53
N ILE A 453 -7.01 4.17 15.50
CA ILE A 453 -6.06 3.10 15.18
C ILE A 453 -6.57 2.39 13.92
N ALA A 454 -5.89 2.62 12.80
CA ALA A 454 -6.16 1.97 11.54
C ALA A 454 -5.51 0.57 11.47
N ASP A 455 -5.96 -0.22 10.49
CA ASP A 455 -5.36 -1.51 10.09
C ASP A 455 -5.34 -2.62 11.16
N LEU A 456 -6.15 -2.47 12.22
CA LEU A 456 -6.32 -3.53 13.21
C LEU A 456 -6.94 -4.78 12.60
N SER A 457 -6.44 -5.95 12.99
CA SER A 457 -7.07 -7.22 12.65
C SER A 457 -8.49 -7.30 13.24
N ALA A 458 -9.38 -8.07 12.59
CA ALA A 458 -10.74 -8.30 13.10
C ALA A 458 -10.73 -8.89 14.53
N ARG A 459 -9.71 -9.70 14.86
CA ARG A 459 -9.49 -10.23 16.21
C ARG A 459 -9.19 -9.12 17.22
N ALA A 460 -8.32 -8.19 16.86
CA ALA A 460 -7.92 -7.09 17.77
C ALA A 460 -9.01 -6.01 17.88
N SER A 461 -9.89 -5.88 16.88
CA SER A 461 -10.92 -4.85 16.84
C SER A 461 -12.28 -5.32 17.40
N HIS A 462 -12.57 -6.62 17.38
CA HIS A 462 -13.90 -7.13 17.74
C HIS A 462 -13.85 -8.29 18.75
N PRO A 463 -14.25 -8.08 20.02
CA PRO A 463 -14.16 -9.09 21.07
C PRO A 463 -14.89 -10.41 20.76
N LEU A 464 -16.00 -10.35 20.01
CA LEU A 464 -16.75 -11.53 19.59
C LEU A 464 -15.95 -12.45 18.65
N VAL A 465 -15.10 -11.87 17.78
CA VAL A 465 -14.22 -12.65 16.89
C VAL A 465 -13.17 -13.39 17.72
N ALA A 466 -12.55 -12.72 18.70
CA ALA A 466 -11.60 -13.34 19.62
C ALA A 466 -12.23 -14.48 20.43
N ALA A 467 -13.46 -14.27 20.91
CA ALA A 467 -14.22 -15.28 21.62
C ALA A 467 -14.59 -16.48 20.75
N LEU A 468 -15.01 -16.24 19.50
CA LEU A 468 -15.31 -17.31 18.55
C LEU A 468 -14.07 -18.13 18.23
N GLU A 469 -12.94 -17.48 17.99
CA GLU A 469 -11.66 -18.16 17.75
C GLU A 469 -11.24 -19.00 18.95
N TRP A 470 -11.39 -18.48 20.17
CA TRP A 470 -11.13 -19.22 21.40
C TRP A 470 -12.03 -20.45 21.52
N LEU A 471 -13.34 -20.32 21.24
CA LEU A 471 -14.28 -21.45 21.26
C LEU A 471 -13.95 -22.52 20.21
N LEU A 472 -13.53 -22.12 19.00
CA LEU A 472 -13.12 -23.07 17.95
C LEU A 472 -11.88 -23.87 18.33
N ARG A 473 -11.01 -23.31 19.17
CA ARG A 473 -9.81 -23.95 19.70
C ARG A 473 -10.01 -24.67 21.04
N LEU A 474 -11.23 -24.72 21.56
CA LEU A 474 -11.55 -25.28 22.87
C LEU A 474 -10.95 -26.66 23.13
N PRO A 475 -10.95 -27.62 22.18
CA PRO A 475 -10.35 -28.93 22.39
C PRO A 475 -8.83 -28.93 22.64
N GLN A 476 -8.14 -27.83 22.29
CA GLN A 476 -6.69 -27.67 22.42
C GLN A 476 -6.31 -26.77 23.62
N GLN A 477 -7.31 -26.22 24.33
CA GLN A 477 -7.12 -25.24 25.39
C GLN A 477 -7.19 -25.88 26.77
N ARG A 478 -6.54 -25.24 27.75
CA ARG A 478 -6.62 -25.62 29.16
C ARG A 478 -7.76 -24.92 29.93
N CYS A 479 -8.48 -24.02 29.29
CA CYS A 479 -9.58 -23.23 29.87
C CYS A 479 -9.16 -22.61 31.21
N THR A 480 -8.16 -21.76 31.21
CA THR A 480 -7.70 -21.08 32.42
C THR A 480 -8.78 -20.12 32.96
N LEU A 481 -8.71 -19.82 34.27
CA LEU A 481 -9.63 -18.87 34.89
C LEU A 481 -9.61 -17.50 34.21
N SER A 482 -8.43 -17.03 33.79
CA SER A 482 -8.27 -15.76 33.06
C SER A 482 -9.01 -15.78 31.73
N GLU A 483 -8.84 -16.84 30.95
CA GLU A 483 -9.51 -17.01 29.66
C GLU A 483 -11.04 -17.06 29.79
N LEU A 484 -11.55 -17.73 30.82
CA LEU A 484 -12.99 -17.75 31.09
C LEU A 484 -13.54 -16.40 31.50
N ARG A 485 -12.76 -15.62 32.27
CA ARG A 485 -13.14 -14.25 32.62
C ARG A 485 -13.20 -13.35 31.38
N ASP A 486 -12.14 -13.38 30.55
CA ASP A 486 -12.07 -12.61 29.32
C ASP A 486 -13.25 -12.98 28.36
N LEU A 487 -13.61 -14.27 28.33
CA LEU A 487 -14.77 -14.72 27.55
C LEU A 487 -16.09 -14.15 28.08
N LEU A 488 -16.28 -14.12 29.40
CA LEU A 488 -17.48 -13.55 30.06
C LEU A 488 -17.54 -12.01 29.99
N GLU A 489 -16.42 -11.34 29.74
CA GLU A 489 -16.40 -9.90 29.47
C GLU A 489 -16.98 -9.54 28.09
N VAL A 490 -17.10 -10.51 27.18
CA VAL A 490 -17.76 -10.31 25.88
C VAL A 490 -19.28 -10.21 26.08
N PRO A 491 -19.94 -9.07 25.78
CA PRO A 491 -21.33 -8.83 26.14
C PRO A 491 -22.30 -9.87 25.60
N ALA A 492 -22.09 -10.34 24.36
CA ALA A 492 -22.94 -11.36 23.75
C ALA A 492 -22.86 -12.72 24.47
N ILE A 493 -21.68 -13.07 25.00
CA ILE A 493 -21.47 -14.31 25.76
C ILE A 493 -22.07 -14.16 27.16
N ALA A 494 -21.80 -13.07 27.85
CA ALA A 494 -22.40 -12.78 29.14
C ALA A 494 -23.94 -12.85 29.08
N ALA A 495 -24.53 -12.20 28.09
CA ALA A 495 -25.97 -12.24 27.86
C ALA A 495 -26.49 -13.68 27.60
N ARG A 496 -25.76 -14.49 26.83
CA ARG A 496 -26.13 -15.89 26.54
C ARG A 496 -26.17 -16.75 27.79
N PHE A 497 -25.31 -16.47 28.78
CA PHE A 497 -25.27 -17.18 30.06
C PHE A 497 -26.03 -16.46 31.19
N GLY A 498 -26.73 -15.37 30.92
CA GLY A 498 -27.50 -14.61 31.90
C GLY A 498 -26.62 -13.93 32.96
N VAL A 499 -25.35 -13.62 32.62
CA VAL A 499 -24.42 -12.95 33.53
C VAL A 499 -24.51 -11.44 33.33
N ALA A 500 -25.14 -10.76 34.29
CA ALA A 500 -25.22 -9.31 34.27
C ALA A 500 -23.85 -8.69 34.63
N PRO A 501 -23.52 -7.48 34.14
CA PRO A 501 -22.21 -6.83 34.39
C PRO A 501 -21.89 -6.70 35.91
N GLU A 502 -22.88 -6.46 36.73
CA GLU A 502 -22.73 -6.32 38.19
C GLU A 502 -22.37 -7.64 38.88
N VAL A 503 -22.69 -8.77 38.20
CA VAL A 503 -22.42 -10.12 38.75
C VAL A 503 -21.05 -10.63 38.32
N GLN A 504 -20.45 -10.12 37.24
CA GLN A 504 -19.19 -10.60 36.69
C GLN A 504 -18.05 -10.57 37.72
N ALA A 505 -17.88 -9.45 38.40
CA ALA A 505 -16.84 -9.29 39.45
C ALA A 505 -17.03 -10.31 40.59
N ARG A 506 -18.27 -10.54 41.03
CA ARG A 506 -18.61 -11.49 42.10
C ARG A 506 -18.36 -12.92 41.65
N LEU A 507 -18.75 -13.25 40.41
CA LEU A 507 -18.49 -14.55 39.83
C LEU A 507 -16.98 -14.85 39.75
N ALA A 508 -16.19 -13.89 39.31
CA ALA A 508 -14.72 -14.00 39.29
C ALA A 508 -14.13 -14.23 40.68
N GLN A 509 -14.65 -13.54 41.73
CA GLN A 509 -14.23 -13.78 43.10
C GLN A 509 -14.60 -15.18 43.59
N TRP A 510 -15.81 -15.67 43.28
CA TRP A 510 -16.22 -17.03 43.67
C TRP A 510 -15.37 -18.10 42.97
N MET A 511 -15.08 -17.96 41.68
CA MET A 511 -14.23 -18.88 40.93
C MET A 511 -12.80 -18.91 41.50
N ALA A 512 -12.24 -17.74 41.82
CA ALA A 512 -10.91 -17.64 42.43
C ALA A 512 -10.91 -18.23 43.85
N GLY A 513 -11.94 -17.92 44.68
CA GLY A 513 -12.08 -18.39 46.06
C GLY A 513 -12.31 -19.91 46.17
N SER A 514 -12.96 -20.53 45.18
CA SER A 514 -13.13 -21.98 45.10
C SER A 514 -11.89 -22.73 44.64
N GLY A 515 -10.77 -22.02 44.32
CA GLY A 515 -9.52 -22.63 43.92
C GLY A 515 -9.48 -23.09 42.45
N ILE A 516 -10.49 -22.71 41.63
CA ILE A 516 -10.50 -23.01 40.20
C ILE A 516 -9.36 -22.25 39.55
N ARG A 517 -8.46 -22.99 38.88
CA ARG A 517 -7.31 -22.42 38.16
C ARG A 517 -7.42 -22.70 36.67
N TRP A 518 -7.86 -23.88 36.32
CA TRP A 518 -8.02 -24.40 34.96
C TRP A 518 -8.92 -25.64 35.00
N GLY A 519 -9.48 -26.03 33.85
CA GLY A 519 -10.38 -27.18 33.74
C GLY A 519 -10.40 -27.80 32.37
#